data_c8e9f24ff7c87e3f52d5a933d2d37385
#
_entry.id   c8e9f24ff7c87e3f52d5a933d2d37385
#
_cell.length_a   1.000
_cell.length_b   1.000
_cell.length_c   1.000
_cell.angle_alpha   90.00
_cell.angle_beta   90.00
_cell.angle_gamma   90.00
#
_symmetry.space_group_name_H-M   'P 1'
#
loop_
_entity.id
_entity.type
_entity.pdbx_description
1 polymer ?
#
loop_
_entity_poly.entity_id
_entity_poly.type
_entity_poly.pdbx_seq_one_letter_code
_entity_poly.pdbx_strand_id
1 'polypeptide(L)'
;MTKIHGLLGRFLGPLIALGVSATASAQMTMNGAGATFPYPIYSKWFDEYAKVDPSVRFNYQSIGSGGGQKQITAQTVDFGASDGPMSDDNLSKAPRKILHIPTVAGADVVAYNLPGNPALKLDADALAGIFLGQIKKWNDPKIAGQNPGVTLPDQEIVVVHRSDGSGTTYIWTDYLSKVSAEWKQKVGTNTSVNWPTGLGGKGNEGVAGQIKQTPGALGYVELIYAIQNKMPYADVKNSTGEFVKPSLESIAGAMATAQIPDDFRFSITNAPGAGSYPICGATWLLVYEQQKDTAKGRKLVEFLKWALTKGEEMAKDLDYAPLPAELRERVLKRVDEIKF
;
A
#
# COMPACT_ATOMS: atom_id res chain seq x y z
N MET A 1 13.45 -88.52 47.29
CA MET A 1 13.92 -87.16 47.44
C MET A 1 14.62 -86.77 46.16
N THR A 2 13.95 -86.05 45.24
CA THR A 2 14.65 -85.43 44.11
C THR A 2 13.69 -84.39 43.48
N LYS A 3 14.09 -83.13 43.54
CA LYS A 3 13.39 -81.98 43.06
C LYS A 3 13.61 -81.87 41.56
N ILE A 4 12.50 -81.68 40.78
CA ILE A 4 12.53 -81.36 39.39
C ILE A 4 12.23 -79.87 39.28
N HIS A 5 13.14 -79.07 38.68
CA HIS A 5 12.97 -77.67 38.37
C HIS A 5 12.50 -77.56 36.89
N GLY A 6 11.32 -76.99 36.73
CA GLY A 6 10.81 -76.69 35.41
C GLY A 6 11.30 -75.29 34.92
N LEU A 7 11.86 -75.29 33.74
CA LEU A 7 12.37 -74.11 33.02
C LEU A 7 11.28 -73.51 32.16
N LEU A 8 10.69 -72.36 32.56
CA LEU A 8 9.77 -71.58 31.68
C LEU A 8 10.62 -70.64 30.82
N GLY A 9 10.74 -70.95 29.55
CA GLY A 9 11.33 -70.09 28.54
C GLY A 9 10.34 -68.97 28.18
N ARG A 10 10.70 -67.70 28.46
CA ARG A 10 9.99 -66.50 27.96
C ARG A 10 10.55 -66.14 26.58
N PHE A 11 9.75 -66.30 25.53
CA PHE A 11 10.00 -65.73 24.23
C PHE A 11 9.59 -64.23 24.24
N LEU A 12 10.55 -63.34 24.30
CA LEU A 12 10.37 -61.92 23.98
C LEU A 12 10.59 -61.77 22.46
N GLY A 13 9.53 -61.58 21.68
CA GLY A 13 9.60 -61.17 20.30
C GLY A 13 9.97 -59.66 20.22
N PRO A 14 10.87 -59.24 19.32
CA PRO A 14 11.16 -57.82 19.16
C PRO A 14 9.96 -57.10 18.47
N LEU A 15 9.37 -56.15 19.17
CA LEU A 15 8.38 -55.17 18.60
C LEU A 15 9.20 -54.24 17.70
N ILE A 16 9.13 -54.42 16.37
CA ILE A 16 9.66 -53.45 15.42
C ILE A 16 8.66 -52.29 15.37
N ALA A 17 8.96 -51.19 16.07
CA ALA A 17 8.27 -49.93 15.94
C ALA A 17 8.67 -49.32 14.58
N LEU A 18 7.78 -49.41 13.57
CA LEU A 18 7.92 -48.62 12.36
C LEU A 18 7.70 -47.14 12.75
N GLY A 19 8.77 -46.42 12.95
CA GLY A 19 8.76 -44.97 13.06
C GLY A 19 8.41 -44.37 11.72
N VAL A 20 7.16 -43.89 11.55
CA VAL A 20 6.77 -43.02 10.44
C VAL A 20 7.49 -41.70 10.67
N SER A 21 8.67 -41.56 10.05
CA SER A 21 9.32 -40.25 9.96
C SER A 21 8.47 -39.34 9.09
N ALA A 22 7.61 -38.52 9.72
CA ALA A 22 7.00 -37.41 9.05
C ALA A 22 8.13 -36.44 8.65
N THR A 23 8.52 -36.49 7.38
CA THR A 23 9.39 -35.46 6.82
C THR A 23 8.63 -34.15 6.86
N ALA A 24 8.89 -33.33 7.89
CA ALA A 24 8.45 -31.94 7.90
C ALA A 24 9.09 -31.27 6.67
N SER A 25 8.32 -31.09 5.61
CA SER A 25 8.76 -30.28 4.48
C SER A 25 9.06 -28.88 5.03
N ALA A 26 10.29 -28.41 4.85
CA ALA A 26 10.68 -27.08 5.29
C ALA A 26 9.77 -26.05 4.60
N GLN A 27 9.08 -25.23 5.38
CA GLN A 27 8.20 -24.18 4.89
C GLN A 27 9.01 -23.18 4.05
N MET A 28 8.59 -22.96 2.81
CA MET A 28 9.23 -22.00 1.89
C MET A 28 8.97 -20.57 2.37
N THR A 29 10.02 -19.76 2.46
CA THR A 29 9.88 -18.34 2.78
C THR A 29 9.97 -17.49 1.51
N MET A 30 8.93 -16.68 1.25
CA MET A 30 8.88 -15.65 0.24
C MET A 30 9.17 -14.30 0.89
N ASN A 31 10.26 -13.64 0.50
CA ASN A 31 10.64 -12.35 1.03
C ASN A 31 10.18 -11.22 0.11
N GLY A 32 9.46 -10.27 0.65
CA GLY A 32 9.03 -9.06 -0.02
C GLY A 32 9.38 -7.81 0.76
N ALA A 33 9.45 -6.68 0.07
CA ALA A 33 9.64 -5.39 0.72
C ALA A 33 9.04 -4.26 -0.12
N GLY A 34 8.65 -3.18 0.55
CA GLY A 34 8.24 -1.97 -0.15
C GLY A 34 7.17 -1.16 0.54
N ALA A 35 6.18 -0.75 -0.22
CA ALA A 35 5.15 0.21 0.12
C ALA A 35 4.48 -0.06 1.48
N THR A 36 4.26 1.02 2.25
CA THR A 36 3.47 0.99 3.48
C THR A 36 1.98 1.18 3.21
N PHE A 37 1.63 1.79 2.09
CA PHE A 37 0.26 2.03 1.65
C PHE A 37 -0.58 0.73 1.66
N PRO A 38 -0.19 -0.39 1.01
CA PRO A 38 -0.97 -1.62 1.00
C PRO A 38 -0.66 -2.55 2.18
N TYR A 39 0.20 -2.18 3.11
CA TYR A 39 0.67 -3.10 4.16
C TYR A 39 -0.46 -3.76 4.96
N PRO A 40 -1.54 -3.06 5.37
CA PRO A 40 -2.66 -3.69 6.07
C PRO A 40 -3.33 -4.81 5.27
N ILE A 41 -3.64 -4.59 3.99
CA ILE A 41 -4.25 -5.62 3.15
C ILE A 41 -3.26 -6.74 2.79
N TYR A 42 -1.99 -6.42 2.53
CA TYR A 42 -0.98 -7.42 2.23
C TYR A 42 -0.73 -8.33 3.43
N SER A 43 -0.64 -7.78 4.64
CA SER A 43 -0.53 -8.58 5.87
C SER A 43 -1.73 -9.52 6.02
N LYS A 44 -2.95 -9.01 5.81
CA LYS A 44 -4.17 -9.83 5.84
C LYS A 44 -4.14 -10.95 4.80
N TRP A 45 -3.71 -10.65 3.57
CA TRP A 45 -3.59 -11.66 2.52
C TRP A 45 -2.54 -12.73 2.84
N PHE A 46 -1.38 -12.34 3.38
CA PHE A 46 -0.35 -13.33 3.75
C PHE A 46 -0.80 -14.27 4.86
N ASP A 47 -1.50 -13.73 5.88
CA ASP A 47 -2.05 -14.53 6.97
C ASP A 47 -3.15 -15.49 6.49
N GLU A 48 -4.06 -15.03 5.64
CA GLU A 48 -5.13 -15.88 5.11
C GLU A 48 -4.61 -16.89 4.08
N TYR A 49 -3.63 -16.50 3.26
CA TYR A 49 -3.04 -17.42 2.29
C TYR A 49 -2.24 -18.54 2.96
N ALA A 50 -1.62 -18.28 4.11
CA ALA A 50 -0.96 -19.33 4.88
C ALA A 50 -1.91 -20.46 5.35
N LYS A 51 -3.24 -20.19 5.42
CA LYS A 51 -4.27 -21.20 5.68
C LYS A 51 -4.62 -21.98 4.41
N VAL A 52 -4.49 -21.38 3.23
CA VAL A 52 -4.72 -21.99 1.91
C VAL A 52 -3.54 -22.86 1.52
N ASP A 53 -2.34 -22.36 1.70
CA ASP A 53 -1.10 -23.06 1.41
C ASP A 53 -0.08 -22.96 2.58
N PRO A 54 -0.12 -23.90 3.52
CA PRO A 54 0.79 -23.91 4.66
C PRO A 54 2.27 -24.17 4.29
N SER A 55 2.55 -24.57 3.05
CA SER A 55 3.91 -24.83 2.58
C SER A 55 4.71 -23.57 2.28
N VAL A 56 4.05 -22.40 2.21
CA VAL A 56 4.69 -21.12 1.94
C VAL A 56 4.35 -20.08 3.03
N ARG A 57 5.34 -19.28 3.39
CA ARG A 57 5.19 -18.14 4.29
C ARG A 57 5.73 -16.89 3.62
N PHE A 58 4.95 -15.81 3.68
CA PHE A 58 5.37 -14.50 3.22
C PHE A 58 5.98 -13.71 4.37
N ASN A 59 7.15 -13.13 4.12
CA ASN A 59 7.83 -12.20 5.02
C ASN A 59 7.94 -10.86 4.31
N TYR A 60 7.19 -9.86 4.76
CA TYR A 60 7.14 -8.56 4.10
C TYR A 60 7.67 -7.45 4.99
N GLN A 61 8.58 -6.65 4.45
CA GLN A 61 9.15 -5.49 5.12
C GLN A 61 8.51 -4.21 4.58
N SER A 62 7.68 -3.57 5.39
CA SER A 62 7.04 -2.29 5.11
C SER A 62 8.05 -1.14 5.29
N ILE A 63 8.81 -0.82 4.25
CA ILE A 63 9.94 0.13 4.26
C ILE A 63 9.80 1.28 3.26
N GLY A 64 8.63 1.42 2.65
CA GLY A 64 8.32 2.38 1.61
C GLY A 64 8.68 1.91 0.20
N SER A 65 7.98 2.48 -0.79
CA SER A 65 8.09 2.11 -2.21
C SER A 65 9.51 2.22 -2.76
N GLY A 66 10.23 3.29 -2.39
CA GLY A 66 11.62 3.46 -2.80
C GLY A 66 12.55 2.35 -2.29
N GLY A 67 12.29 1.85 -1.07
CA GLY A 67 12.97 0.68 -0.51
C GLY A 67 12.66 -0.58 -1.30
N GLY A 68 11.38 -0.81 -1.60
CA GLY A 68 10.90 -1.95 -2.40
C GLY A 68 11.50 -1.98 -3.81
N GLN A 69 11.46 -0.84 -4.52
CA GLN A 69 12.07 -0.70 -5.85
C GLN A 69 13.57 -1.00 -5.82
N LYS A 70 14.31 -0.48 -4.82
CA LYS A 70 15.74 -0.74 -4.68
C LYS A 70 16.03 -2.22 -4.39
N GLN A 71 15.28 -2.86 -3.49
CA GLN A 71 15.52 -4.24 -3.11
C GLN A 71 15.18 -5.23 -4.24
N ILE A 72 14.08 -5.02 -4.98
CA ILE A 72 13.78 -5.87 -6.14
C ILE A 72 14.83 -5.69 -7.25
N THR A 73 15.27 -4.47 -7.52
CA THR A 73 16.33 -4.20 -8.50
C THR A 73 17.65 -4.88 -8.10
N ALA A 74 17.99 -4.85 -6.81
CA ALA A 74 19.18 -5.53 -6.26
C ALA A 74 19.01 -7.05 -6.08
N GLN A 75 17.85 -7.61 -6.38
CA GLN A 75 17.53 -9.05 -6.21
C GLN A 75 17.69 -9.57 -4.77
N THR A 76 17.46 -8.72 -3.78
CA THR A 76 17.55 -9.11 -2.35
C THR A 76 16.20 -9.59 -1.79
N VAL A 77 15.13 -9.45 -2.59
CA VAL A 77 13.77 -9.94 -2.26
C VAL A 77 13.20 -10.70 -3.45
N ASP A 78 12.20 -11.53 -3.20
CA ASP A 78 11.48 -12.31 -4.20
C ASP A 78 10.46 -11.44 -4.96
N PHE A 79 9.90 -10.41 -4.28
CA PHE A 79 9.01 -9.40 -4.87
C PHE A 79 9.18 -8.05 -4.18
N GLY A 80 8.94 -6.97 -4.93
CA GLY A 80 8.84 -5.62 -4.38
C GLY A 80 7.40 -5.16 -4.28
N ALA A 81 7.14 -4.03 -3.62
CA ALA A 81 5.86 -3.35 -3.66
C ALA A 81 6.02 -1.83 -3.75
N SER A 82 5.15 -1.18 -4.52
CA SER A 82 5.24 0.25 -4.77
C SER A 82 3.88 0.84 -5.15
N ASP A 83 3.56 2.04 -4.64
CA ASP A 83 2.38 2.83 -5.01
C ASP A 83 2.75 3.96 -6.00
N GLY A 84 4.02 4.05 -6.38
CA GLY A 84 4.51 4.82 -7.51
C GLY A 84 5.14 3.88 -8.53
N PRO A 85 4.74 3.88 -9.79
CA PRO A 85 5.33 3.00 -10.80
C PRO A 85 6.83 3.32 -10.97
N MET A 86 7.62 2.29 -11.26
CA MET A 86 9.03 2.48 -11.58
C MET A 86 9.15 3.25 -12.89
N SER A 87 10.03 4.25 -12.91
CA SER A 87 10.39 4.94 -14.15
C SER A 87 11.17 4.03 -15.09
N ASP A 88 11.22 4.37 -16.39
CA ASP A 88 12.04 3.63 -17.37
C ASP A 88 13.52 3.62 -16.99
N ASP A 89 14.02 4.73 -16.43
CA ASP A 89 15.39 4.81 -15.90
C ASP A 89 15.62 3.81 -14.76
N ASN A 90 14.66 3.64 -13.85
CA ASN A 90 14.77 2.66 -12.77
C ASN A 90 14.62 1.23 -13.28
N LEU A 91 13.73 1.00 -14.24
CA LEU A 91 13.56 -0.32 -14.87
C LEU A 91 14.80 -0.75 -15.64
N SER A 92 15.49 0.18 -16.33
CA SER A 92 16.71 -0.11 -17.08
C SER A 92 17.88 -0.56 -16.20
N LYS A 93 17.86 -0.24 -14.91
CA LYS A 93 18.86 -0.67 -13.93
C LYS A 93 18.60 -2.08 -13.39
N ALA A 94 17.42 -2.63 -13.62
CA ALA A 94 17.09 -3.97 -13.18
C ALA A 94 17.78 -5.01 -14.10
N PRO A 95 18.34 -6.10 -13.55
CA PRO A 95 19.07 -7.09 -14.34
C PRO A 95 18.15 -7.93 -15.24
N ARG A 96 16.84 -7.87 -15.04
CA ARG A 96 15.80 -8.57 -15.81
C ARG A 96 14.52 -7.74 -15.81
N LYS A 97 13.62 -8.03 -16.73
CA LYS A 97 12.33 -7.34 -16.85
C LYS A 97 11.49 -7.50 -15.60
N ILE A 98 11.06 -6.38 -15.03
CA ILE A 98 10.13 -6.30 -13.89
C ILE A 98 8.73 -5.99 -14.43
N LEU A 99 7.75 -6.77 -13.99
CA LEU A 99 6.34 -6.55 -14.25
C LEU A 99 5.73 -5.75 -13.10
N HIS A 100 4.82 -4.84 -13.44
CA HIS A 100 3.95 -4.15 -12.51
C HIS A 100 2.61 -4.89 -12.44
N ILE A 101 2.30 -5.49 -11.30
CA ILE A 101 1.05 -6.22 -11.06
C ILE A 101 0.19 -5.38 -10.12
N PRO A 102 -0.77 -4.58 -10.63
CA PRO A 102 -1.65 -3.82 -9.77
C PRO A 102 -2.52 -4.76 -8.93
N THR A 103 -2.76 -4.39 -7.70
CA THR A 103 -3.46 -5.27 -6.73
C THR A 103 -4.75 -4.65 -6.20
N VAL A 104 -4.67 -3.45 -5.66
CA VAL A 104 -5.81 -2.68 -5.14
C VAL A 104 -5.60 -1.20 -5.40
N ALA A 105 -6.67 -0.41 -5.25
CA ALA A 105 -6.59 1.04 -5.16
C ALA A 105 -6.99 1.51 -3.76
N GLY A 106 -6.45 2.66 -3.37
CA GLY A 106 -6.77 3.34 -2.11
C GLY A 106 -6.75 4.85 -2.28
N ALA A 107 -6.90 5.56 -1.18
CA ALA A 107 -6.90 7.02 -1.15
C ALA A 107 -5.86 7.56 -0.19
N ASP A 108 -5.13 8.58 -0.61
CA ASP A 108 -4.38 9.45 0.30
C ASP A 108 -5.34 10.48 0.88
N VAL A 109 -5.47 10.50 2.19
CA VAL A 109 -6.37 11.43 2.87
C VAL A 109 -5.60 12.53 3.59
N VAL A 110 -6.20 13.71 3.62
CA VAL A 110 -5.68 14.87 4.35
C VAL A 110 -6.06 14.74 5.82
N ALA A 111 -5.23 14.05 6.59
CA ALA A 111 -5.43 13.89 8.03
C ALA A 111 -4.93 15.10 8.80
N TYR A 112 -5.57 15.42 9.91
CA TYR A 112 -5.21 16.60 10.73
C TYR A 112 -5.48 16.38 12.23
N ASN A 113 -4.97 17.30 13.04
CA ASN A 113 -5.16 17.32 14.49
C ASN A 113 -5.59 18.72 14.95
N LEU A 114 -6.90 18.91 15.03
CA LEU A 114 -7.51 20.15 15.53
C LEU A 114 -8.43 19.88 16.71
N PRO A 115 -8.54 20.82 17.65
CA PRO A 115 -9.51 20.72 18.74
C PRO A 115 -10.94 20.53 18.24
N GLY A 116 -11.65 19.57 18.80
CA GLY A 116 -13.04 19.28 18.44
C GLY A 116 -13.21 18.51 17.13
N ASN A 117 -12.13 18.20 16.40
CA ASN A 117 -12.15 17.45 15.14
C ASN A 117 -13.24 17.93 14.16
N PRO A 118 -13.27 19.23 13.81
CA PRO A 118 -14.30 19.75 12.90
C PRO A 118 -14.20 19.07 11.55
N ALA A 119 -15.34 18.79 10.91
CA ALA A 119 -15.34 18.30 9.53
C ALA A 119 -14.82 19.42 8.61
N LEU A 120 -13.77 19.17 7.84
CA LEU A 120 -13.12 20.14 6.97
C LEU A 120 -13.30 19.80 5.50
N LYS A 121 -13.32 20.85 4.71
CA LYS A 121 -13.30 20.84 3.25
C LYS A 121 -12.07 21.60 2.76
N LEU A 122 -11.31 21.01 1.86
CA LEU A 122 -10.11 21.61 1.28
C LEU A 122 -10.09 21.44 -0.23
N ASP A 123 -9.77 22.52 -0.95
CA ASP A 123 -9.56 22.47 -2.39
C ASP A 123 -8.06 22.38 -2.75
N ALA A 124 -7.80 22.26 -4.03
CA ALA A 124 -6.47 22.15 -4.60
C ALA A 124 -5.57 23.35 -4.24
N ASP A 125 -6.11 24.57 -4.26
CA ASP A 125 -5.35 25.78 -3.97
C ASP A 125 -4.93 25.86 -2.50
N ALA A 126 -5.83 25.48 -1.59
CA ALA A 126 -5.52 25.41 -0.17
C ALA A 126 -4.45 24.33 0.09
N LEU A 127 -4.59 23.13 -0.46
CA LEU A 127 -3.62 22.05 -0.29
C LEU A 127 -2.25 22.41 -0.85
N ALA A 128 -2.17 22.90 -2.09
CA ALA A 128 -0.93 23.34 -2.68
C ALA A 128 -0.27 24.47 -1.86
N GLY A 129 -1.06 25.45 -1.44
CA GLY A 129 -0.58 26.59 -0.63
C GLY A 129 -0.02 26.15 0.74
N ILE A 130 -0.66 25.20 1.40
CA ILE A 130 -0.20 24.63 2.67
C ILE A 130 1.17 23.93 2.47
N PHE A 131 1.26 23.02 1.50
CA PHE A 131 2.49 22.24 1.28
C PHE A 131 3.62 23.04 0.63
N LEU A 132 3.33 24.16 -0.02
CA LEU A 132 4.32 25.16 -0.45
C LEU A 132 4.77 26.10 0.71
N GLY A 133 4.15 25.99 1.89
CA GLY A 133 4.45 26.87 3.03
C GLY A 133 3.92 28.30 2.87
N GLN A 134 2.99 28.53 1.96
CA GLN A 134 2.36 29.84 1.72
C GLN A 134 1.18 30.09 2.67
N ILE A 135 0.36 29.07 2.89
CA ILE A 135 -0.71 29.05 3.89
C ILE A 135 -0.15 28.45 5.18
N LYS A 136 -0.04 29.27 6.22
CA LYS A 136 0.65 28.89 7.47
C LYS A 136 -0.28 28.72 8.65
N LYS A 137 -1.52 29.23 8.58
CA LYS A 137 -2.47 29.22 9.69
C LYS A 137 -3.78 28.57 9.29
N TRP A 138 -4.42 27.91 10.26
CA TRP A 138 -5.69 27.26 10.05
C TRP A 138 -6.83 28.23 9.71
N ASN A 139 -6.82 29.45 10.28
CA ASN A 139 -7.80 30.49 10.01
C ASN A 139 -7.51 31.31 8.73
N ASP A 140 -6.59 30.86 7.87
CA ASP A 140 -6.35 31.51 6.59
C ASP A 140 -7.65 31.64 5.78
N PRO A 141 -7.93 32.78 5.14
CA PRO A 141 -9.15 33.01 4.37
C PRO A 141 -9.43 31.94 3.29
N LYS A 142 -8.41 31.34 2.69
CA LYS A 142 -8.53 30.27 1.71
C LYS A 142 -9.08 28.97 2.31
N ILE A 143 -8.80 28.70 3.59
CA ILE A 143 -9.37 27.56 4.32
C ILE A 143 -10.73 27.94 4.90
N ALA A 144 -10.83 29.08 5.58
CA ALA A 144 -12.06 29.53 6.24
C ALA A 144 -13.22 29.72 5.26
N GLY A 145 -12.94 30.26 4.07
CA GLY A 145 -13.95 30.47 3.04
C GLY A 145 -14.62 29.20 2.50
N GLN A 146 -13.96 28.05 2.62
CA GLN A 146 -14.50 26.75 2.23
C GLN A 146 -15.24 26.04 3.37
N ASN A 147 -15.10 26.53 4.61
CA ASN A 147 -15.63 25.93 5.82
C ASN A 147 -16.58 26.89 6.59
N PRO A 148 -17.64 27.41 5.96
CA PRO A 148 -18.57 28.33 6.61
C PRO A 148 -19.21 27.65 7.82
N GLY A 149 -19.23 28.35 8.96
CA GLY A 149 -19.78 27.85 10.23
C GLY A 149 -18.78 27.04 11.06
N VAL A 150 -17.57 26.78 10.58
CA VAL A 150 -16.49 26.16 11.36
C VAL A 150 -15.61 27.27 11.94
N THR A 151 -15.45 27.28 13.26
CA THR A 151 -14.48 28.17 13.92
C THR A 151 -13.09 27.57 13.84
N LEU A 152 -12.27 28.11 12.93
CA LEU A 152 -10.87 27.68 12.78
C LEU A 152 -9.98 28.49 13.74
N PRO A 153 -9.02 27.84 14.44
CA PRO A 153 -8.16 28.53 15.41
C PRO A 153 -7.11 29.39 14.70
N ASP A 154 -6.73 30.49 15.35
CA ASP A 154 -5.50 31.23 14.98
C ASP A 154 -4.27 30.44 15.44
N GLN A 155 -4.00 29.34 14.76
CA GLN A 155 -2.94 28.38 15.05
C GLN A 155 -2.15 28.08 13.78
N GLU A 156 -0.84 27.94 13.93
CA GLU A 156 0.02 27.51 12.82
C GLU A 156 -0.28 26.08 12.38
N ILE A 157 -0.20 25.84 11.06
CA ILE A 157 -0.29 24.51 10.47
C ILE A 157 1.09 23.87 10.52
N VAL A 158 1.21 22.75 11.19
CA VAL A 158 2.42 21.92 11.16
C VAL A 158 2.24 20.85 10.07
N VAL A 159 2.87 21.07 8.92
CA VAL A 159 2.83 20.11 7.83
C VAL A 159 3.62 18.85 8.21
N VAL A 160 3.04 17.67 7.99
CA VAL A 160 3.71 16.38 8.19
C VAL A 160 3.74 15.63 6.86
N HIS A 161 4.93 15.24 6.44
CA HIS A 161 5.16 14.52 5.18
C HIS A 161 6.01 13.27 5.39
N ARG A 162 6.20 12.46 4.36
CA ARG A 162 7.06 11.27 4.41
C ARG A 162 8.53 11.64 4.37
N SER A 163 9.34 10.92 5.15
CA SER A 163 10.80 11.05 5.17
C SER A 163 11.53 9.95 4.40
N ASP A 164 10.83 8.90 4.01
CA ASP A 164 11.33 7.77 3.22
C ASP A 164 10.89 7.87 1.75
N GLY A 165 11.45 7.04 0.88
CA GLY A 165 10.97 6.90 -0.50
C GLY A 165 9.59 6.24 -0.52
N SER A 166 8.53 7.00 -0.78
CA SER A 166 7.14 6.66 -0.51
C SER A 166 6.28 6.72 -1.76
N GLY A 167 5.49 5.67 -2.00
CA GLY A 167 4.46 5.69 -3.03
C GLY A 167 3.28 6.58 -2.66
N THR A 168 2.91 6.65 -1.37
CA THR A 168 1.94 7.64 -0.86
C THR A 168 2.40 9.06 -1.21
N THR A 169 3.70 9.38 -1.03
CA THR A 169 4.27 10.65 -1.51
C THR A 169 4.16 10.80 -3.03
N TYR A 170 4.36 9.73 -3.79
CA TYR A 170 4.21 9.80 -5.26
C TYR A 170 2.77 10.17 -5.64
N ILE A 171 1.76 9.53 -5.07
CA ILE A 171 0.34 9.82 -5.30
C ILE A 171 0.03 11.28 -4.92
N TRP A 172 0.47 11.70 -3.73
CA TRP A 172 0.28 13.04 -3.23
C TRP A 172 0.90 14.10 -4.14
N THR A 173 2.16 13.93 -4.52
CA THR A 173 2.89 14.88 -5.36
C THR A 173 2.45 14.85 -6.82
N ASP A 174 1.95 13.72 -7.32
CA ASP A 174 1.31 13.63 -8.63
C ASP A 174 0.01 14.42 -8.67
N TYR A 175 -0.83 14.29 -7.63
CA TYR A 175 -2.03 15.13 -7.49
C TYR A 175 -1.66 16.61 -7.45
N LEU A 176 -0.77 17.04 -6.57
CA LEU A 176 -0.38 18.44 -6.45
C LEU A 176 0.23 18.99 -7.76
N SER A 177 0.99 18.17 -8.49
CA SER A 177 1.54 18.57 -9.79
C SER A 177 0.47 18.73 -10.89
N LYS A 178 -0.64 18.00 -10.81
CA LYS A 178 -1.77 18.13 -11.75
C LYS A 178 -2.63 19.35 -11.49
N VAL A 179 -2.71 19.78 -10.23
CA VAL A 179 -3.63 20.86 -9.81
C VAL A 179 -2.93 22.20 -9.53
N SER A 180 -1.59 22.22 -9.42
CA SER A 180 -0.81 23.42 -9.16
C SER A 180 0.41 23.51 -10.07
N ALA A 181 0.42 24.48 -10.97
CA ALA A 181 1.56 24.77 -11.85
C ALA A 181 2.81 25.14 -11.05
N GLU A 182 2.65 25.88 -9.95
CA GLU A 182 3.75 26.27 -9.07
C GLU A 182 4.37 25.06 -8.36
N TRP A 183 3.55 24.13 -7.84
CA TRP A 183 4.03 22.89 -7.27
C TRP A 183 4.81 22.07 -8.32
N LYS A 184 4.21 21.90 -9.50
CA LYS A 184 4.83 21.16 -10.60
C LYS A 184 6.21 21.69 -10.97
N GLN A 185 6.36 23.03 -10.99
CA GLN A 185 7.62 23.69 -11.36
C GLN A 185 8.66 23.64 -10.25
N LYS A 186 8.25 23.83 -8.98
CA LYS A 186 9.17 23.97 -7.85
C LYS A 186 9.54 22.63 -7.21
N VAL A 187 8.62 21.68 -7.16
CA VAL A 187 8.76 20.41 -6.42
C VAL A 187 8.62 19.20 -7.34
N GLY A 188 7.57 19.16 -8.17
CA GLY A 188 7.29 18.06 -9.10
C GLY A 188 6.69 16.82 -8.44
N THR A 189 6.80 15.68 -9.13
CA THR A 189 6.24 14.38 -8.76
C THR A 189 7.37 13.35 -8.56
N ASN A 190 7.46 12.75 -7.37
CA ASN A 190 8.39 11.66 -7.13
C ASN A 190 8.00 10.90 -5.83
N THR A 191 8.61 9.74 -5.59
CA THR A 191 8.55 9.02 -4.30
C THR A 191 9.33 9.72 -3.17
N SER A 192 10.20 10.66 -3.51
CA SER A 192 10.94 11.52 -2.58
C SER A 192 11.19 12.87 -3.25
N VAL A 193 10.84 13.94 -2.58
CA VAL A 193 10.96 15.32 -3.07
C VAL A 193 11.63 16.20 -2.05
N ASN A 194 12.10 17.38 -2.48
CA ASN A 194 12.58 18.43 -1.57
C ASN A 194 11.35 19.19 -1.04
N TRP A 195 10.91 18.83 0.16
CA TRP A 195 9.75 19.44 0.79
C TRP A 195 10.01 20.90 1.12
N PRO A 196 9.11 21.83 0.71
CA PRO A 196 9.27 23.25 1.04
C PRO A 196 9.13 23.55 2.53
N THR A 197 8.36 22.74 3.25
CA THR A 197 8.07 22.90 4.68
C THR A 197 7.67 21.57 5.30
N GLY A 198 7.68 21.49 6.63
CA GLY A 198 7.11 20.38 7.37
C GLY A 198 8.11 19.48 8.08
N LEU A 199 7.56 18.47 8.74
CA LEU A 199 8.28 17.44 9.49
C LEU A 199 8.16 16.10 8.79
N GLY A 200 9.25 15.33 8.78
CA GLY A 200 9.27 14.01 8.14
C GLY A 200 8.86 12.88 9.07
N GLY A 201 7.88 12.05 8.67
CA GLY A 201 7.50 10.80 9.30
C GLY A 201 7.88 9.59 8.44
N LYS A 202 8.42 8.53 9.04
CA LYS A 202 8.77 7.30 8.31
C LYS A 202 7.54 6.39 8.19
N GLY A 203 7.17 6.02 6.97
CA GLY A 203 5.99 5.22 6.69
C GLY A 203 4.67 5.97 6.88
N ASN A 204 3.55 5.38 6.52
CA ASN A 204 2.23 5.90 6.87
C ASN A 204 2.04 5.94 8.39
N GLU A 205 2.57 4.96 9.09
CA GLU A 205 2.54 4.85 10.56
C GLU A 205 3.22 6.03 11.23
N GLY A 206 4.41 6.41 10.75
CA GLY A 206 5.17 7.52 11.31
C GLY A 206 4.49 8.87 11.07
N VAL A 207 3.91 9.09 9.88
CA VAL A 207 3.13 10.31 9.59
C VAL A 207 1.87 10.35 10.45
N ALA A 208 1.09 9.26 10.53
CA ALA A 208 -0.10 9.18 11.37
C ALA A 208 0.23 9.45 12.85
N GLY A 209 1.31 8.85 13.35
CA GLY A 209 1.77 9.07 14.73
C GLY A 209 2.14 10.53 15.01
N GLN A 210 2.86 11.19 14.11
CA GLN A 210 3.23 12.60 14.25
C GLN A 210 2.02 13.54 14.20
N ILE A 211 1.09 13.32 13.26
CA ILE A 211 -0.14 14.13 13.18
C ILE A 211 -0.92 14.00 14.48
N LYS A 212 -1.11 12.79 14.99
CA LYS A 212 -1.88 12.53 16.21
C LYS A 212 -1.28 13.19 17.45
N GLN A 213 0.05 13.28 17.51
CA GLN A 213 0.78 13.83 18.68
C GLN A 213 1.01 15.34 18.59
N THR A 214 0.84 15.96 17.42
CA THR A 214 1.17 17.37 17.19
C THR A 214 -0.10 18.20 17.00
N PRO A 215 -0.51 19.02 17.99
CA PRO A 215 -1.63 19.94 17.82
C PRO A 215 -1.42 20.89 16.64
N GLY A 216 -2.44 21.05 15.79
CA GLY A 216 -2.36 21.86 14.56
C GLY A 216 -1.66 21.18 13.39
N ALA A 217 -1.29 19.90 13.50
CA ALA A 217 -0.68 19.17 12.40
C ALA A 217 -1.70 18.88 11.28
N LEU A 218 -1.19 18.87 10.05
CA LEU A 218 -1.86 18.39 8.85
C LEU A 218 -0.85 17.61 8.01
N GLY A 219 -1.28 16.47 7.47
CA GLY A 219 -0.43 15.65 6.59
C GLY A 219 -1.28 14.70 5.75
N TYR A 220 -0.63 13.83 5.03
CA TYR A 220 -1.27 12.82 4.20
C TYR A 220 -0.88 11.40 4.62
N VAL A 221 -1.86 10.53 4.63
CA VAL A 221 -1.70 9.08 4.87
C VAL A 221 -2.68 8.32 3.99
N GLU A 222 -2.43 7.05 3.77
CA GLU A 222 -3.45 6.18 3.20
C GLU A 222 -4.65 6.05 4.16
N LEU A 223 -5.88 5.96 3.61
CA LEU A 223 -7.16 6.07 4.33
C LEU A 223 -7.25 5.15 5.55
N ILE A 224 -6.86 3.87 5.44
CA ILE A 224 -6.99 2.92 6.56
C ILE A 224 -6.16 3.36 7.79
N TYR A 225 -5.03 4.05 7.58
CA TYR A 225 -4.23 4.56 8.69
C TYR A 225 -4.94 5.68 9.44
N ALA A 226 -5.70 6.53 8.74
CA ALA A 226 -6.53 7.55 9.39
C ALA A 226 -7.67 6.90 10.17
N ILE A 227 -8.35 5.90 9.58
CA ILE A 227 -9.46 5.17 10.21
C ILE A 227 -8.99 4.42 11.46
N GLN A 228 -7.94 3.62 11.36
CA GLN A 228 -7.41 2.82 12.49
C GLN A 228 -6.92 3.69 13.64
N ASN A 229 -6.36 4.86 13.32
CA ASN A 229 -5.91 5.82 14.33
C ASN A 229 -7.01 6.78 14.81
N LYS A 230 -8.24 6.67 14.29
CA LYS A 230 -9.39 7.53 14.60
C LYS A 230 -9.07 9.02 14.39
N MET A 231 -8.31 9.32 13.34
CA MET A 231 -7.96 10.69 12.97
C MET A 231 -9.06 11.29 12.09
N PRO A 232 -9.38 12.57 12.25
CA PRO A 232 -10.19 13.29 11.28
C PRO A 232 -9.42 13.46 9.97
N TYR A 233 -10.15 13.49 8.86
CA TYR A 233 -9.62 13.79 7.54
C TYR A 233 -10.63 14.63 6.74
N ALA A 234 -10.11 15.47 5.85
CA ALA A 234 -10.91 16.43 5.10
C ALA A 234 -11.55 15.80 3.86
N ASP A 235 -12.73 16.31 3.50
CA ASP A 235 -13.25 16.15 2.15
C ASP A 235 -12.43 17.03 1.20
N VAL A 236 -12.13 16.51 0.01
CA VAL A 236 -11.31 17.23 -0.96
C VAL A 236 -12.11 17.52 -2.22
N LYS A 237 -11.94 18.75 -2.73
CA LYS A 237 -12.62 19.19 -3.95
C LYS A 237 -12.02 18.49 -5.16
N ASN A 238 -12.85 17.78 -5.92
CA ASN A 238 -12.45 17.06 -7.11
C ASN A 238 -12.45 17.95 -8.38
N SER A 239 -12.07 17.35 -9.51
CA SER A 239 -11.99 18.03 -10.81
C SER A 239 -13.35 18.53 -11.35
N THR A 240 -14.48 18.02 -10.84
CA THR A 240 -15.81 18.47 -11.19
C THR A 240 -16.35 19.57 -10.26
N GLY A 241 -15.57 19.97 -9.25
CA GLY A 241 -15.92 21.03 -8.30
C GLY A 241 -16.69 20.55 -7.07
N GLU A 242 -16.85 19.25 -6.87
CA GLU A 242 -17.53 18.66 -5.74
C GLU A 242 -16.55 18.38 -4.60
N PHE A 243 -16.96 18.62 -3.34
CA PHE A 243 -16.23 18.13 -2.18
C PHE A 243 -16.59 16.67 -1.94
N VAL A 244 -15.62 15.80 -2.08
CA VAL A 244 -15.79 14.34 -2.01
C VAL A 244 -15.11 13.80 -0.77
N LYS A 245 -15.84 12.96 -0.04
CA LYS A 245 -15.30 12.16 1.06
C LYS A 245 -14.63 10.91 0.48
N PRO A 246 -13.44 10.51 0.96
CA PRO A 246 -12.83 9.24 0.56
C PRO A 246 -13.73 8.07 1.03
N SER A 247 -14.06 7.18 0.10
CA SER A 247 -14.84 5.95 0.33
C SER A 247 -14.53 4.93 -0.76
N LEU A 248 -14.96 3.69 -0.56
CA LEU A 248 -14.82 2.64 -1.58
C LEU A 248 -15.42 3.07 -2.92
N GLU A 249 -16.60 3.71 -2.89
CA GLU A 249 -17.29 4.16 -4.10
C GLU A 249 -16.51 5.28 -4.81
N SER A 250 -15.98 6.24 -4.04
CA SER A 250 -15.24 7.37 -4.62
C SER A 250 -13.86 6.97 -5.15
N ILE A 251 -13.23 5.96 -4.56
CA ILE A 251 -11.98 5.35 -5.05
C ILE A 251 -12.26 4.52 -6.31
N ALA A 252 -13.31 3.68 -6.29
CA ALA A 252 -13.73 2.90 -7.45
C ALA A 252 -14.13 3.81 -8.64
N GLY A 253 -14.80 4.95 -8.36
CA GLY A 253 -15.11 5.97 -9.35
C GLY A 253 -13.86 6.54 -10.03
N ALA A 254 -12.82 6.85 -9.27
CA ALA A 254 -11.54 7.29 -9.83
C ALA A 254 -10.88 6.21 -10.69
N MET A 255 -10.91 4.95 -10.25
CA MET A 255 -10.35 3.82 -11.01
C MET A 255 -11.10 3.57 -12.32
N ALA A 256 -12.43 3.72 -12.33
CA ALA A 256 -13.27 3.47 -13.51
C ALA A 256 -12.97 4.41 -14.69
N THR A 257 -12.38 5.57 -14.44
CA THR A 257 -12.00 6.54 -15.48
C THR A 257 -10.56 6.41 -15.94
N ALA A 258 -9.80 5.47 -15.38
CA ALA A 258 -8.37 5.32 -15.64
C ALA A 258 -8.10 4.79 -17.05
N GLN A 259 -7.15 5.41 -17.75
CA GLN A 259 -6.57 4.85 -18.95
C GLN A 259 -5.39 3.94 -18.55
N ILE A 260 -5.59 2.63 -18.71
CA ILE A 260 -4.63 1.62 -18.26
C ILE A 260 -3.79 1.13 -19.43
N PRO A 261 -2.49 1.51 -19.51
CA PRO A 261 -1.58 1.00 -20.54
C PRO A 261 -1.27 -0.49 -20.34
N ASP A 262 -0.65 -1.11 -21.35
CA ASP A 262 -0.33 -2.53 -21.30
C ASP A 262 0.68 -2.90 -20.22
N ASP A 263 1.58 -1.99 -19.87
CA ASP A 263 2.56 -2.21 -18.80
C ASP A 263 2.03 -1.95 -17.38
N PHE A 264 0.73 -1.58 -17.27
CA PHE A 264 0.02 -1.28 -16.02
C PHE A 264 0.63 -0.15 -15.17
N ARG A 265 1.42 0.75 -15.75
CA ARG A 265 1.94 1.94 -15.05
C ARG A 265 1.04 3.14 -15.33
N PHE A 266 0.10 3.41 -14.46
CA PHE A 266 -0.92 4.45 -14.62
C PHE A 266 -1.08 5.30 -13.36
N SER A 267 -1.78 6.43 -13.48
CA SER A 267 -2.19 7.29 -12.37
C SER A 267 -3.71 7.49 -12.41
N ILE A 268 -4.31 7.54 -11.23
CA ILE A 268 -5.75 7.83 -11.02
C ILE A 268 -5.97 9.08 -10.15
N THR A 269 -4.92 9.87 -9.93
CA THR A 269 -5.06 11.16 -9.24
C THR A 269 -5.79 12.17 -10.12
N ASN A 270 -6.61 13.00 -9.48
CA ASN A 270 -7.43 14.03 -10.15
C ASN A 270 -8.32 13.48 -11.27
N ALA A 271 -8.87 12.28 -11.05
CA ALA A 271 -9.73 11.60 -12.02
C ALA A 271 -10.95 12.47 -12.39
N PRO A 272 -11.42 12.43 -13.67
CA PRO A 272 -12.47 13.35 -14.17
C PRO A 272 -13.89 12.93 -13.76
N GLY A 273 -14.10 11.84 -13.05
CA GLY A 273 -15.43 11.34 -12.69
C GLY A 273 -16.11 12.15 -11.58
N ALA A 274 -17.40 12.43 -11.76
CA ALA A 274 -18.25 12.96 -10.68
C ALA A 274 -18.22 11.99 -9.48
N GLY A 275 -18.13 12.53 -8.25
CA GLY A 275 -18.04 11.73 -7.04
C GLY A 275 -16.70 11.00 -6.85
N SER A 276 -15.74 11.11 -7.78
CA SER A 276 -14.39 10.52 -7.61
C SER A 276 -13.59 11.31 -6.60
N TYR A 277 -12.97 10.61 -5.63
CA TYR A 277 -12.03 11.26 -4.72
C TYR A 277 -10.72 11.58 -5.46
N PRO A 278 -10.19 12.81 -5.35
CA PRO A 278 -9.14 13.25 -6.28
C PRO A 278 -7.74 12.71 -5.98
N ILE A 279 -7.49 12.21 -4.75
CA ILE A 279 -6.15 11.76 -4.35
C ILE A 279 -6.14 10.24 -4.18
N CYS A 280 -6.53 9.55 -5.26
CA CYS A 280 -6.51 8.08 -5.32
C CYS A 280 -5.26 7.57 -6.02
N GLY A 281 -4.81 6.38 -5.62
CA GLY A 281 -3.70 5.68 -6.24
C GLY A 281 -3.90 4.16 -6.28
N ALA A 282 -3.28 3.52 -7.25
CA ALA A 282 -3.11 2.08 -7.27
C ALA A 282 -1.82 1.69 -6.56
N THR A 283 -1.72 0.42 -6.18
CA THR A 283 -0.48 -0.17 -5.66
C THR A 283 -0.14 -1.44 -6.44
N TRP A 284 1.14 -1.69 -6.61
CA TRP A 284 1.65 -2.78 -7.43
C TRP A 284 2.55 -3.71 -6.64
N LEU A 285 2.44 -5.01 -6.89
CA LEU A 285 3.55 -5.92 -6.66
C LEU A 285 4.49 -5.86 -7.87
N LEU A 286 5.78 -5.71 -7.59
CA LEU A 286 6.86 -5.67 -8.57
C LEU A 286 7.50 -7.05 -8.60
N VAL A 287 7.40 -7.74 -9.73
CA VAL A 287 7.87 -9.12 -9.87
C VAL A 287 8.69 -9.29 -11.15
N TYR A 288 9.71 -10.13 -11.14
CA TYR A 288 10.42 -10.46 -12.36
C TYR A 288 9.55 -11.31 -13.30
N GLU A 289 9.55 -10.98 -14.59
CA GLU A 289 8.89 -11.81 -15.61
C GLU A 289 9.51 -13.21 -15.66
N GLN A 290 10.84 -13.31 -15.61
CA GLN A 290 11.57 -14.58 -15.49
C GLN A 290 12.03 -14.77 -14.03
N GLN A 291 11.45 -15.73 -13.34
CA GLN A 291 11.82 -16.07 -11.98
C GLN A 291 13.15 -16.84 -11.93
N LYS A 292 13.95 -16.59 -10.91
CA LYS A 292 15.24 -17.29 -10.72
C LYS A 292 15.06 -18.68 -10.10
N ASP A 293 14.10 -18.79 -9.19
CA ASP A 293 13.75 -20.02 -8.47
C ASP A 293 12.38 -20.49 -8.95
N THR A 294 12.32 -21.63 -9.62
CA THR A 294 11.10 -22.21 -10.16
C THR A 294 10.04 -22.49 -9.08
N ALA A 295 10.45 -23.01 -7.93
CA ALA A 295 9.52 -23.36 -6.87
C ALA A 295 8.90 -22.10 -6.25
N LYS A 296 9.70 -21.07 -5.97
CA LYS A 296 9.22 -19.77 -5.50
C LYS A 296 8.35 -19.08 -6.56
N GLY A 297 8.76 -19.12 -7.83
CA GLY A 297 7.98 -18.53 -8.92
C GLY A 297 6.58 -19.10 -9.01
N ARG A 298 6.42 -20.43 -8.91
CA ARG A 298 5.10 -21.09 -8.87
C ARG A 298 4.25 -20.61 -7.69
N LYS A 299 4.83 -20.58 -6.48
CA LYS A 299 4.12 -20.12 -5.27
C LYS A 299 3.72 -18.66 -5.34
N LEU A 300 4.56 -17.80 -5.94
CA LEU A 300 4.23 -16.40 -6.15
C LEU A 300 3.04 -16.23 -7.12
N VAL A 301 3.03 -16.97 -8.24
CA VAL A 301 1.91 -16.95 -9.20
C VAL A 301 0.61 -17.47 -8.57
N GLU A 302 0.68 -18.57 -7.82
CA GLU A 302 -0.47 -19.12 -7.09
C GLU A 302 -1.04 -18.10 -6.09
N PHE A 303 -0.18 -17.43 -5.33
CA PHE A 303 -0.57 -16.36 -4.41
C PHE A 303 -1.19 -15.16 -5.14
N LEU A 304 -0.57 -14.66 -6.22
CA LEU A 304 -1.08 -13.54 -6.99
C LEU A 304 -2.49 -13.81 -7.54
N LYS A 305 -2.71 -15.01 -8.09
CA LYS A 305 -4.03 -15.43 -8.56
C LYS A 305 -5.07 -15.49 -7.45
N TRP A 306 -4.69 -16.02 -6.29
CA TRP A 306 -5.57 -16.08 -5.14
C TRP A 306 -5.89 -14.66 -4.61
N ALA A 307 -4.88 -13.80 -4.46
CA ALA A 307 -5.06 -12.44 -3.98
C ALA A 307 -5.98 -11.61 -4.87
N LEU A 308 -5.82 -11.74 -6.21
CA LEU A 308 -6.63 -11.05 -7.23
C LEU A 308 -8.02 -11.67 -7.46
N THR A 309 -8.37 -12.75 -6.77
CA THR A 309 -9.69 -13.39 -6.88
C THR A 309 -10.36 -13.51 -5.51
N LYS A 310 -9.98 -14.50 -4.72
CA LYS A 310 -10.56 -14.73 -3.39
C LYS A 310 -10.13 -13.71 -2.35
N GLY A 311 -8.94 -13.15 -2.50
CA GLY A 311 -8.40 -12.11 -1.59
C GLY A 311 -9.08 -10.75 -1.73
N GLU A 312 -9.72 -10.46 -2.87
CA GLU A 312 -10.34 -9.15 -3.15
C GLU A 312 -11.45 -8.76 -2.18
N GLU A 313 -12.22 -9.73 -1.69
CA GLU A 313 -13.31 -9.44 -0.74
C GLU A 313 -12.78 -8.80 0.56
N MET A 314 -11.58 -9.22 0.99
CA MET A 314 -10.92 -8.70 2.18
C MET A 314 -10.42 -7.25 1.99
N ALA A 315 -10.23 -6.80 0.76
CA ALA A 315 -9.79 -5.44 0.47
C ALA A 315 -10.85 -4.43 0.91
N LYS A 316 -12.13 -4.73 0.68
CA LYS A 316 -13.25 -3.86 1.06
C LYS A 316 -13.37 -3.67 2.57
N ASP A 317 -13.07 -4.70 3.36
CA ASP A 317 -13.11 -4.64 4.83
C ASP A 317 -12.02 -3.72 5.40
N LEU A 318 -11.02 -3.38 4.57
CA LEU A 318 -9.91 -2.49 4.91
C LEU A 318 -9.91 -1.20 4.07
N ASP A 319 -11.06 -0.82 3.53
CA ASP A 319 -11.27 0.40 2.74
C ASP A 319 -10.40 0.53 1.47
N TYR A 320 -9.90 -0.60 0.94
CA TYR A 320 -9.27 -0.66 -0.39
C TYR A 320 -10.29 -1.07 -1.45
N ALA A 321 -10.31 -0.35 -2.56
CA ALA A 321 -11.11 -0.73 -3.71
C ALA A 321 -10.42 -1.87 -4.50
N PRO A 322 -11.10 -3.00 -4.73
CA PRO A 322 -10.59 -4.04 -5.63
C PRO A 322 -10.50 -3.52 -7.06
N LEU A 323 -9.70 -4.20 -7.88
CA LEU A 323 -9.59 -3.86 -9.29
C LEU A 323 -10.94 -4.08 -10.01
N PRO A 324 -11.34 -3.18 -10.94
CA PRO A 324 -12.46 -3.44 -11.83
C PRO A 324 -12.31 -4.78 -12.57
N ALA A 325 -13.40 -5.49 -12.80
CA ALA A 325 -13.38 -6.85 -13.35
C ALA A 325 -12.56 -6.98 -14.64
N GLU A 326 -12.72 -6.05 -15.58
CA GLU A 326 -11.98 -6.03 -16.84
C GLU A 326 -10.46 -5.85 -16.60
N LEU A 327 -10.08 -4.94 -15.72
CA LEU A 327 -8.67 -4.73 -15.37
C LEU A 327 -8.10 -5.97 -14.70
N ARG A 328 -8.83 -6.56 -13.75
CA ARG A 328 -8.43 -7.80 -13.07
C ARG A 328 -8.16 -8.95 -14.05
N GLU A 329 -9.00 -9.12 -15.05
CA GLU A 329 -8.80 -10.16 -16.09
C GLU A 329 -7.51 -9.89 -16.89
N ARG A 330 -7.24 -8.65 -17.26
CA ARG A 330 -5.99 -8.27 -17.93
C ARG A 330 -4.77 -8.53 -17.03
N VAL A 331 -4.88 -8.23 -15.74
CA VAL A 331 -3.81 -8.47 -14.76
C VAL A 331 -3.58 -9.96 -14.55
N LEU A 332 -4.63 -10.78 -14.46
CA LEU A 332 -4.49 -12.24 -14.36
C LEU A 332 -3.78 -12.83 -15.58
N LYS A 333 -4.08 -12.35 -16.79
CA LYS A 333 -3.33 -12.73 -18.01
C LYS A 333 -1.85 -12.34 -17.90
N ARG A 334 -1.55 -11.16 -17.36
CA ARG A 334 -0.16 -10.73 -17.10
C ARG A 334 0.55 -11.63 -16.08
N VAL A 335 -0.15 -12.09 -15.04
CA VAL A 335 0.38 -13.05 -14.07
C VAL A 335 0.72 -14.38 -14.73
N ASP A 336 -0.05 -14.83 -15.74
CA ASP A 336 0.24 -16.05 -16.51
C ASP A 336 1.49 -15.95 -17.38
N GLU A 337 1.99 -14.74 -17.68
CA GLU A 337 3.22 -14.53 -18.44
C GLU A 337 4.50 -14.71 -17.59
N ILE A 338 4.37 -14.84 -16.27
CA ILE A 338 5.51 -15.07 -15.36
C ILE A 338 6.07 -16.47 -15.62
N LYS A 339 7.35 -16.53 -15.96
CA LYS A 339 8.10 -17.74 -16.33
C LYS A 339 8.98 -18.19 -15.16
N PHE A 340 9.14 -19.50 -15.03
CA PHE A 340 9.96 -20.12 -13.98
C PHE A 340 10.57 -21.46 -14.40
#